data_284dc15a7c1582abda8bcc8367a9bd41
#
_entry.id   284dc15a7c1582abda8bcc8367a9bd41
#
_cell.length_a   1.000
_cell.length_b   1.000
_cell.length_c   1.000
_cell.angle_alpha   90.00
_cell.angle_beta   90.00
_cell.angle_gamma   90.00
#
_symmetry.space_group_name_H-M   'P 1'
#
loop_
_entity.id
_entity.type
_entity.pdbx_description
1 polymer ?
#
loop_
_entity_poly.entity_id
_entity_poly.type
_entity_poly.pdbx_seq_one_letter_code
_entity_poly.pdbx_strand_id
1 'polypeptide(L)'
;MDADHFMDMKQKAEAINAIITENVWFDMTILDFNGFWNLEIIGSIDLTYYYTLKIVFKEICHISINVDWHTEPSRPVFELLEGAEDQRIRKQRCVLDEYAIFKITHEEAPPSEPFYVAAKDIAYSTEKVCSDVPLPC
;
A
#
# COMPACT_ATOMS: atom_id res chain seq x y z
N MET A 1 12.65 9.14 13.12
CA MET A 1 12.87 8.90 11.68
C MET A 1 13.59 10.09 11.09
N ASP A 2 14.58 9.84 10.26
CA ASP A 2 15.33 10.86 9.53
C ASP A 2 14.42 11.61 8.56
N ALA A 3 14.55 12.93 8.49
CA ALA A 3 13.73 13.76 7.60
C ALA A 3 13.94 13.41 6.12
N ASP A 4 15.17 13.12 5.72
CA ASP A 4 15.46 12.74 4.33
C ASP A 4 14.81 11.41 3.97
N HIS A 5 14.84 10.45 4.87
CA HIS A 5 14.19 9.16 4.67
C HIS A 5 12.67 9.30 4.59
N PHE A 6 12.09 10.14 5.46
CA PHE A 6 10.66 10.43 5.42
C PHE A 6 10.24 11.03 4.08
N MET A 7 11.00 12.00 3.59
CA MET A 7 10.72 12.62 2.28
C MET A 7 10.85 11.65 1.12
N ASP A 8 11.82 10.75 1.18
CA ASP A 8 11.98 9.68 0.18
C ASP A 8 10.76 8.76 0.17
N MET A 9 10.29 8.33 1.33
CA MET A 9 9.10 7.49 1.43
C MET A 9 7.83 8.23 0.96
N LYS A 10 7.75 9.53 1.26
CA LYS A 10 6.62 10.34 0.82
C LYS A 10 6.56 10.42 -0.70
N GLN A 11 7.70 10.63 -1.36
CA GLN A 11 7.78 10.66 -2.81
C GLN A 11 7.39 9.32 -3.42
N LYS A 12 7.83 8.22 -2.82
CA LYS A 12 7.43 6.88 -3.27
C LYS A 12 5.93 6.66 -3.12
N ALA A 13 5.36 7.07 -1.99
CA ALA A 13 3.92 6.95 -1.76
C ALA A 13 3.12 7.76 -2.77
N GLU A 14 3.55 8.96 -3.09
CA GLU A 14 2.90 9.80 -4.10
C GLU A 14 2.99 9.17 -5.49
N ALA A 15 4.13 8.58 -5.83
CA ALA A 15 4.31 7.89 -7.10
C ALA A 15 3.39 6.66 -7.20
N ILE A 16 3.30 5.87 -6.14
CA ILE A 16 2.40 4.70 -6.07
C ILE A 16 0.96 5.15 -6.25
N ASN A 17 0.56 6.20 -5.53
CA ASN A 17 -0.80 6.72 -5.65
C ASN A 17 -1.12 7.18 -7.06
N ALA A 18 -0.19 7.85 -7.73
CA ALA A 18 -0.36 8.29 -9.11
C ALA A 18 -0.57 7.11 -10.07
N ILE A 19 0.19 6.04 -9.88
CA ILE A 19 0.06 4.82 -10.69
C ILE A 19 -1.33 4.22 -10.54
N ILE A 20 -1.83 4.11 -9.31
CA ILE A 20 -3.16 3.56 -9.06
C ILE A 20 -4.26 4.45 -9.64
N THR A 21 -4.17 5.74 -9.41
CA THR A 21 -5.21 6.70 -9.78
C THR A 21 -5.25 7.04 -11.27
N GLU A 22 -4.29 6.59 -12.07
CA GLU A 22 -4.35 6.67 -13.53
C GLU A 22 -5.42 5.75 -14.12
N ASN A 23 -5.89 4.78 -13.35
CA ASN A 23 -6.81 3.75 -13.82
C ASN A 23 -8.26 4.05 -13.42
N VAL A 24 -9.22 3.44 -14.12
CA VAL A 24 -10.65 3.57 -13.79
C VAL A 24 -10.97 2.76 -12.53
N TRP A 25 -10.34 1.59 -12.39
CA TRP A 25 -10.38 0.80 -11.17
C TRP A 25 -9.05 0.07 -11.01
N PHE A 26 -8.80 -0.43 -9.82
CA PHE A 26 -7.56 -1.13 -9.54
C PHE A 26 -7.83 -2.14 -8.43
N ASP A 27 -7.49 -3.39 -8.69
CA ASP A 27 -7.64 -4.48 -7.73
C ASP A 27 -6.30 -4.77 -7.08
N MET A 28 -6.31 -5.02 -5.78
CA MET A 28 -5.09 -5.26 -5.02
C MET A 28 -5.25 -6.50 -4.14
N THR A 29 -4.15 -7.20 -3.94
CA THR A 29 -4.11 -8.38 -3.08
C THR A 29 -2.73 -8.54 -2.45
N ILE A 30 -2.68 -9.26 -1.34
CA ILE A 30 -1.42 -9.64 -0.72
C ILE A 30 -0.79 -10.75 -1.56
N LEU A 31 0.43 -10.53 -2.03
CA LEU A 31 1.21 -11.54 -2.73
C LEU A 31 1.97 -12.42 -1.76
N ASP A 32 2.61 -11.81 -0.77
CA ASP A 32 3.44 -12.51 0.19
C ASP A 32 3.51 -11.74 1.49
N PHE A 33 3.56 -12.44 2.58
CA PHE A 33 3.74 -11.87 3.89
C PHE A 33 4.74 -12.73 4.66
N ASN A 34 5.93 -12.18 4.87
CA ASN A 34 6.99 -12.86 5.61
C ASN A 34 7.10 -12.24 7.02
N GLY A 35 6.03 -12.36 7.80
CA GLY A 35 5.94 -11.92 9.18
C GLY A 35 6.44 -10.49 9.36
N PHE A 36 7.40 -10.37 10.25
CA PHE A 36 7.97 -9.11 10.68
C PHE A 36 8.77 -8.37 9.60
N TRP A 37 9.25 -9.08 8.55
CA TRP A 37 10.23 -8.50 7.62
C TRP A 37 9.60 -7.81 6.42
N ASN A 38 8.75 -8.50 5.69
CA ASN A 38 8.23 -8.00 4.43
C ASN A 38 6.75 -8.27 4.26
N LEU A 39 6.06 -7.31 3.66
CA LEU A 39 4.72 -7.48 3.12
C LEU A 39 4.76 -7.05 1.66
N GLU A 40 4.35 -7.92 0.75
CA GLU A 40 4.26 -7.61 -0.66
C GLU A 40 2.79 -7.56 -1.09
N ILE A 41 2.40 -6.41 -1.65
CA ILE A 41 1.06 -6.18 -2.19
C ILE A 41 1.21 -5.97 -3.69
N ILE A 42 0.36 -6.64 -4.46
CA ILE A 42 0.34 -6.46 -5.91
C ILE A 42 -1.00 -5.90 -6.35
N GLY A 43 -0.99 -5.24 -7.50
CA GLY A 43 -2.21 -4.66 -8.04
C GLY A 43 -2.18 -4.54 -9.55
N SER A 44 -3.38 -4.53 -10.14
CA SER A 44 -3.60 -4.25 -11.55
C SER A 44 -5.08 -4.03 -11.83
N ILE A 45 -5.39 -3.72 -13.09
CA ILE A 45 -6.79 -3.67 -13.53
C ILE A 45 -7.36 -5.08 -13.74
N ASP A 46 -6.54 -6.10 -13.79
CA ASP A 46 -6.97 -7.49 -13.94
C ASP A 46 -5.97 -8.46 -13.33
N LEU A 47 -6.08 -8.68 -12.02
CA LEU A 47 -5.19 -9.56 -11.27
C LEU A 47 -5.31 -11.04 -11.64
N THR A 48 -6.36 -11.42 -12.37
CA THR A 48 -6.51 -12.80 -12.82
C THR A 48 -5.36 -13.21 -13.74
N TYR A 49 -4.86 -12.28 -14.54
CA TYR A 49 -3.87 -12.58 -15.58
C TYR A 49 -2.50 -11.97 -15.32
N TYR A 50 -2.41 -10.83 -14.65
CA TYR A 50 -1.14 -10.13 -14.46
C TYR A 50 -1.22 -9.10 -13.34
N TYR A 51 -0.06 -8.61 -12.93
CA TYR A 51 -0.01 -7.39 -12.11
C TYR A 51 0.99 -6.40 -12.70
N THR A 52 0.74 -5.12 -12.48
CA THR A 52 1.55 -4.02 -13.01
C THR A 52 2.09 -3.11 -11.91
N LEU A 53 1.77 -3.42 -10.67
CA LEU A 53 2.28 -2.71 -9.50
C LEU A 53 2.59 -3.72 -8.41
N LYS A 54 3.77 -3.59 -7.82
CA LYS A 54 4.16 -4.35 -6.64
C LYS A 54 4.70 -3.38 -5.61
N ILE A 55 4.15 -3.42 -4.41
CA ILE A 55 4.60 -2.60 -3.28
C ILE A 55 5.19 -3.54 -2.25
N VAL A 56 6.40 -3.24 -1.78
CA VAL A 56 7.08 -4.00 -0.75
C VAL A 56 7.25 -3.10 0.47
N PHE A 57 6.62 -3.50 1.58
CA PHE A 57 6.82 -2.86 2.88
C PHE A 57 7.89 -3.64 3.63
N LYS A 58 8.88 -2.93 4.16
CA LYS A 58 10.03 -3.53 4.83
C LYS A 58 10.04 -3.21 6.31
N GLU A 59 10.34 -4.21 7.13
CA GLU A 59 10.39 -4.12 8.58
C GLU A 59 9.08 -3.57 9.13
N ILE A 60 8.08 -4.41 9.10
CA ILE A 60 6.69 -4.06 9.43
C ILE A 60 6.45 -4.23 10.92
N CYS A 61 5.71 -3.29 11.54
CA CYS A 61 5.29 -3.45 12.93
C CYS A 61 3.78 -3.50 13.11
N HIS A 62 3.01 -3.11 12.07
CA HIS A 62 1.55 -3.11 12.17
C HIS A 62 0.93 -3.31 10.79
N ILE A 63 -0.06 -4.18 10.70
CA ILE A 63 -0.85 -4.41 9.48
C ILE A 63 -2.32 -4.46 9.87
N SER A 64 -3.14 -3.72 9.15
CA SER A 64 -4.60 -3.76 9.25
C SER A 64 -5.17 -3.63 7.85
N ILE A 65 -5.18 -4.75 7.10
CA ILE A 65 -5.66 -4.81 5.71
C ILE A 65 -6.43 -6.11 5.49
N ASN A 66 -7.21 -6.14 4.40
CA ASN A 66 -7.82 -7.38 3.92
C ASN A 66 -6.83 -8.13 3.03
N VAL A 67 -7.14 -9.40 2.73
CA VAL A 67 -6.31 -10.20 1.83
C VAL A 67 -6.35 -9.64 0.41
N ASP A 68 -7.53 -9.22 -0.03
CA ASP A 68 -7.72 -8.56 -1.32
C ASP A 68 -8.75 -7.43 -1.17
N TRP A 69 -8.70 -6.49 -2.08
CA TRP A 69 -9.65 -5.38 -2.10
C TRP A 69 -9.63 -4.67 -3.45
N HIS A 70 -10.70 -3.91 -3.69
CA HIS A 70 -10.83 -3.03 -4.84
C HIS A 70 -10.59 -1.60 -4.41
N THR A 71 -10.00 -0.80 -5.29
CA THR A 71 -9.83 0.62 -5.04
C THR A 71 -10.76 1.43 -5.95
N GLU A 72 -11.12 2.60 -5.47
CA GLU A 72 -11.88 3.57 -6.24
C GLU A 72 -10.94 4.76 -6.54
N PRO A 73 -10.31 4.80 -7.75
CA PRO A 73 -9.19 5.71 -8.01
C PRO A 73 -9.57 7.17 -8.24
N SER A 74 -10.82 7.56 -8.14
CA SER A 74 -11.23 8.96 -8.26
C SER A 74 -10.78 9.82 -7.07
N ARG A 75 -10.26 9.19 -6.02
CA ARG A 75 -9.75 9.84 -4.81
C ARG A 75 -8.40 9.23 -4.44
N PRO A 76 -7.63 9.91 -3.56
CA PRO A 76 -6.35 9.34 -3.12
C PRO A 76 -6.51 7.96 -2.50
N VAL A 77 -5.67 7.02 -2.93
CA VAL A 77 -5.74 5.61 -2.51
C VAL A 77 -4.59 5.24 -1.58
N PHE A 78 -3.40 5.75 -1.83
CA PHE A 78 -2.19 5.37 -1.10
C PHE A 78 -1.49 6.63 -0.61
N GLU A 79 -1.35 6.76 0.72
CA GLU A 79 -0.82 7.97 1.32
C GLU A 79 0.09 7.64 2.50
N LEU A 80 1.18 8.38 2.63
CA LEU A 80 1.99 8.40 3.84
C LEU A 80 1.34 9.39 4.81
N LEU A 81 0.99 8.94 6.00
CA LEU A 81 0.34 9.82 6.99
C LEU A 81 1.30 10.84 7.55
N GLU A 82 0.77 12.03 7.79
CA GLU A 82 1.48 13.16 8.38
C GLU A 82 0.56 13.91 9.35
N GLY A 83 1.17 14.72 10.22
CA GLY A 83 0.44 15.66 11.06
C GLY A 83 -0.49 15.01 12.07
N ALA A 84 -1.66 15.59 12.25
CA ALA A 84 -2.60 15.17 13.29
C ALA A 84 -3.14 13.76 13.07
N GLU A 85 -3.41 13.39 11.82
CA GLU A 85 -3.90 12.03 11.50
C GLU A 85 -2.83 10.99 11.81
N ASP A 86 -1.58 11.25 11.45
CA ASP A 86 -0.46 10.37 11.81
C ASP A 86 -0.38 10.16 13.31
N GLN A 87 -0.41 11.24 14.08
CA GLN A 87 -0.31 11.16 15.53
C GLN A 87 -1.48 10.40 16.13
N ARG A 88 -2.69 10.61 15.63
CA ARG A 88 -3.88 9.92 16.12
C ARG A 88 -3.80 8.40 15.89
N ILE A 89 -3.45 7.99 14.68
CA ILE A 89 -3.34 6.57 14.35
C ILE A 89 -2.16 5.93 15.06
N ARG A 90 -1.04 6.63 15.13
CA ARG A 90 0.17 6.15 15.83
C ARG A 90 -0.11 5.85 17.30
N LYS A 91 -0.82 6.73 17.96
CA LYS A 91 -1.21 6.54 19.35
C LYS A 91 -2.23 5.41 19.51
N GLN A 92 -3.24 5.38 18.63
CA GLN A 92 -4.31 4.39 18.66
C GLN A 92 -3.79 2.97 18.43
N ARG A 93 -2.81 2.82 17.54
CA ARG A 93 -2.28 1.53 17.12
C ARG A 93 -0.93 1.18 17.77
N CYS A 94 -0.45 2.01 18.68
CA CYS A 94 0.82 1.81 19.38
C CYS A 94 2.02 1.68 18.44
N VAL A 95 2.10 2.55 17.44
CA VAL A 95 3.20 2.56 16.47
C VAL A 95 4.31 3.47 16.97
N LEU A 96 5.54 2.94 17.02
CA LEU A 96 6.71 3.70 17.46
C LEU A 96 7.17 4.70 16.40
N ASP A 97 7.94 5.71 16.84
CA ASP A 97 8.36 6.83 15.98
C ASP A 97 9.26 6.42 14.81
N GLU A 98 9.92 5.28 14.90
CA GLU A 98 10.83 4.80 13.85
C GLU A 98 10.10 4.21 12.63
N TYR A 99 8.77 4.06 12.72
CA TYR A 99 7.96 3.50 11.63
C TYR A 99 7.11 4.59 10.99
N ALA A 100 6.96 4.50 9.67
CA ALA A 100 6.02 5.34 8.92
C ALA A 100 4.69 4.60 8.79
N ILE A 101 3.59 5.34 8.81
CA ILE A 101 2.25 4.78 8.66
C ILE A 101 1.74 5.11 7.26
N PHE A 102 1.36 4.09 6.51
CA PHE A 102 0.76 4.21 5.19
C PHE A 102 -0.73 3.91 5.28
N LYS A 103 -1.53 4.77 4.68
CA LYS A 103 -2.98 4.64 4.63
C LYS A 103 -3.40 4.18 3.25
N ILE A 104 -4.20 3.14 3.20
CA ILE A 104 -4.74 2.60 1.95
C ILE A 104 -6.25 2.75 2.00
N THR A 105 -6.81 3.55 1.08
CA THR A 105 -8.24 3.76 0.98
C THR A 105 -8.81 2.78 -0.04
N HIS A 106 -9.80 1.99 0.37
CA HIS A 106 -10.41 0.98 -0.49
C HIS A 106 -11.82 1.39 -0.88
N GLU A 107 -12.42 0.64 -1.81
CA GLU A 107 -13.71 0.98 -2.41
C GLU A 107 -14.88 0.90 -1.42
N GLU A 108 -14.77 0.07 -0.42
CA GLU A 108 -15.88 -0.13 0.52
C GLU A 108 -16.32 1.19 1.12
N ALA A 109 -17.59 1.48 0.94
CA ALA A 109 -18.16 2.76 1.35
C ALA A 109 -18.09 2.95 2.86
N PRO A 110 -18.01 4.19 3.35
CA PRO A 110 -18.14 4.44 4.77
C PRO A 110 -19.36 3.72 5.35
N PRO A 111 -19.28 3.20 6.59
CA PRO A 111 -18.29 3.57 7.61
C PRO A 111 -17.02 2.72 7.68
N SER A 112 -16.67 1.96 6.65
CA SER A 112 -15.46 1.13 6.75
C SER A 112 -14.21 1.98 6.90
N GLU A 113 -13.31 1.52 7.76
CA GLU A 113 -12.05 2.20 8.02
C GLU A 113 -11.05 1.96 6.91
N PRO A 114 -10.16 2.93 6.63
CA PRO A 114 -9.02 2.69 5.75
C PRO A 114 -8.13 1.59 6.29
N PHE A 115 -7.33 1.00 5.41
CA PHE A 115 -6.29 0.07 5.82
C PHE A 115 -5.03 0.83 6.22
N TYR A 116 -4.26 0.27 7.14
CA TYR A 116 -3.01 0.87 7.60
C TYR A 116 -1.90 -0.17 7.62
N VAL A 117 -0.72 0.24 7.18
CA VAL A 117 0.50 -0.55 7.30
C VAL A 117 1.57 0.36 7.88
N ALA A 118 2.24 -0.07 8.94
CA ALA A 118 3.36 0.66 9.52
C ALA A 118 4.64 -0.10 9.24
N ALA A 119 5.61 0.56 8.61
CA ALA A 119 6.86 -0.04 8.19
C ALA A 119 7.99 0.97 8.22
N LYS A 120 9.24 0.48 8.23
CA LYS A 120 10.42 1.36 8.20
C LYS A 120 10.76 1.87 6.81
N ASP A 121 10.38 1.13 5.77
CA ASP A 121 10.68 1.50 4.40
C ASP A 121 9.69 0.87 3.43
N ILE A 122 9.62 1.43 2.23
CA ILE A 122 8.85 0.88 1.11
C ILE A 122 9.69 0.89 -0.16
N ALA A 123 9.35 -0.03 -1.06
CA ALA A 123 9.83 -0.05 -2.43
C ALA A 123 8.67 -0.42 -3.34
N TYR A 124 8.76 -0.08 -4.61
CA TYR A 124 7.72 -0.48 -5.57
C TYR A 124 8.34 -0.77 -6.92
N SER A 125 7.61 -1.57 -7.72
CA SER A 125 7.97 -1.89 -9.09
C SER A 125 6.72 -1.78 -9.95
N THR A 126 6.93 -1.32 -11.19
CA THR A 126 5.87 -1.20 -12.19
C THR A 126 6.04 -2.22 -13.32
N GLU A 127 6.90 -3.21 -13.13
CA GLU A 127 7.10 -4.27 -14.10
C GLU A 127 5.85 -5.12 -14.22
N LYS A 128 5.43 -5.38 -15.46
CA LYS A 128 4.29 -6.27 -15.71
C LYS A 128 4.72 -7.72 -15.50
N VAL A 129 4.04 -8.39 -14.60
CA VAL A 129 4.31 -9.80 -14.29
C VAL A 129 3.05 -10.61 -14.54
N CYS A 130 3.15 -11.61 -15.41
CA CYS A 130 2.03 -12.47 -15.75
C CYS A 130 1.81 -13.54 -14.70
N SER A 131 0.56 -13.87 -14.44
CA SER A 131 0.24 -14.94 -13.50
C SER A 131 0.66 -16.31 -14.07
N ASP A 132 0.75 -17.32 -13.18
CA ASP A 132 1.18 -18.67 -13.55
C ASP A 132 0.11 -19.47 -14.28
N VAL A 133 -1.07 -18.90 -14.56
CA VAL A 133 -2.07 -19.56 -15.38
C VAL A 133 -1.60 -19.61 -16.83
N PRO A 134 -1.90 -20.70 -17.57
CA PRO A 134 -1.41 -20.89 -18.94
C PRO A 134 -2.18 -20.06 -19.96
N LEU A 135 -2.32 -18.76 -19.70
CA LEU A 135 -2.96 -17.81 -20.61
C LEU A 135 -1.91 -16.77 -21.03
N PRO A 136 -1.93 -16.35 -22.29
CA PRO A 136 -0.99 -15.33 -22.73
C PRO A 136 -1.26 -14.01 -22.01
N CYS A 137 -0.19 -13.37 -21.65
CA CYS A 137 -0.23 -12.07 -21.03
C CYS A 137 -0.49 -10.99 -22.07
#